data_1f3d64ab74b63507becf9416019f494c
#
_entry.id   1f3d64ab74b63507becf9416019f494c
#
_cell.length_a   1.000
_cell.length_b   1.000
_cell.length_c   1.000
_cell.angle_alpha   90.00
_cell.angle_beta   90.00
_cell.angle_gamma   90.00
#
_symmetry.space_group_name_H-M   'P 1'
#
loop_
_entity.id
_entity.type
_entity.pdbx_description
1 polymer ?
#
loop_
_entity_poly.entity_id
_entity_poly.type
_entity_poly.pdbx_seq_one_letter_code
_entity_poly.pdbx_strand_id
1 'polypeptide(L)'
;MKKAFQSRRLVFLPLLFVTFVTITAQKGKLPVAEGPFQAADESFQKFQCPEWFRDAKFGIWSHWGPQAVPRQGDWYARRMYQEKDPAYKYHLEHYGHPSEFGYKDIIPLWKAERWDPEKLMALYKKAGAKYFVSMGSHHDNFFLWDSRIHKWNAVNMGPKKDVVGLWKAAAQKQGLKFGVSEHLGASFTWFQAAHGSDSQGDKKGVPYDGADPRFSDLYHAPTMPDDKAWLTNNLVFQIEWFSSIKELIDNYHPDLLYSDSAMPFEDVGRSLIAHYYNQDIAANNGTLNVVYTCKQESGGKWIQDVERGVLDTVSPYPWQTDTSIGDWYYRTGQKYKSANEVIQMLVDIVSKNGNLLLNVVQTPEGDLEPDMLQILEEVGVWTSANGEGIYGTRPWLTFGERSPESKAVKRGRFNENYAFNAKDIRFTTKDGILYAFCLGAPKEDIVIKSLGKNSKLTTRQVASVKMLGSDAKIRWSRSESGLVIRKPSKLPQWEVLGFRIEFKD
;
A
#
# COMPACT_ATOMS: atom_id res chain seq x y z
N MET A 1 -40.93 86.01 -2.62
CA MET A 1 -39.80 85.56 -1.82
C MET A 1 -40.08 84.12 -1.33
N LYS A 2 -39.62 83.07 -1.95
CA LYS A 2 -39.67 81.69 -1.41
C LYS A 2 -38.24 81.11 -1.50
N LYS A 3 -37.65 80.87 -0.34
CA LYS A 3 -36.36 80.26 -0.20
C LYS A 3 -36.45 78.74 -0.42
N ALA A 4 -35.74 78.20 -1.35
CA ALA A 4 -35.59 76.77 -1.54
C ALA A 4 -34.57 76.22 -0.54
N PHE A 5 -34.97 75.18 0.19
CA PHE A 5 -34.12 74.40 1.08
C PHE A 5 -33.55 73.22 0.26
N GLN A 6 -32.23 73.24 0.02
CA GLN A 6 -31.51 72.08 -0.50
C GLN A 6 -31.09 71.15 0.61
N SER A 7 -31.68 69.94 0.68
CA SER A 7 -31.24 68.87 1.58
C SER A 7 -30.07 68.13 0.98
N ARG A 8 -28.90 68.24 1.61
CA ARG A 8 -27.75 67.38 1.33
C ARG A 8 -27.99 66.01 1.96
N ARG A 9 -28.17 64.98 1.14
CA ARG A 9 -28.11 63.60 1.61
C ARG A 9 -26.64 63.22 1.81
N LEU A 10 -26.24 62.94 3.07
CA LEU A 10 -25.00 62.26 3.40
C LEU A 10 -25.16 60.78 3.02
N VAL A 11 -24.32 60.31 2.09
CA VAL A 11 -24.18 58.91 1.81
C VAL A 11 -23.13 58.36 2.80
N PHE A 12 -23.59 57.59 3.78
CA PHE A 12 -22.70 56.79 4.61
C PHE A 12 -22.25 55.56 3.82
N LEU A 13 -20.99 55.53 3.42
CA LEU A 13 -20.32 54.33 2.95
C LEU A 13 -19.93 53.50 4.21
N PRO A 14 -20.37 52.24 4.35
CA PRO A 14 -19.84 51.41 5.42
C PRO A 14 -18.38 51.02 5.05
N LEU A 15 -17.43 51.49 5.85
CA LEU A 15 -16.06 50.97 5.81
C LEU A 15 -16.11 49.52 6.32
N LEU A 16 -16.00 48.57 5.41
CA LEU A 16 -15.76 47.17 5.77
C LEU A 16 -14.31 47.08 6.27
N PHE A 17 -14.15 47.01 7.59
CA PHE A 17 -12.88 46.60 8.21
C PHE A 17 -12.68 45.11 7.91
N VAL A 18 -11.94 44.79 6.88
CA VAL A 18 -11.35 43.47 6.71
C VAL A 18 -10.21 43.36 7.72
N THR A 19 -10.50 42.79 8.86
CA THR A 19 -9.48 42.36 9.81
C THR A 19 -8.71 41.22 9.15
N PHE A 20 -7.55 41.52 8.58
CA PHE A 20 -6.53 40.53 8.31
C PHE A 20 -6.08 39.93 9.65
N VAL A 21 -6.61 38.78 9.99
CA VAL A 21 -6.02 37.93 11.02
C VAL A 21 -4.73 37.40 10.39
N THR A 22 -3.62 38.08 10.65
CA THR A 22 -2.29 37.50 10.46
C THR A 22 -2.18 36.36 11.46
N ILE A 23 -2.46 35.13 11.02
CA ILE A 23 -2.06 33.93 11.73
C ILE A 23 -0.53 33.90 11.61
N THR A 24 0.15 34.50 12.59
CA THR A 24 1.53 34.14 12.88
C THR A 24 1.47 32.69 13.30
N ALA A 25 1.86 31.78 12.41
CA ALA A 25 2.11 30.39 12.72
C ALA A 25 3.30 30.35 13.70
N GLN A 26 3.05 30.63 14.95
CA GLN A 26 3.89 30.13 16.02
C GLN A 26 3.91 28.62 15.84
N LYS A 27 5.11 27.98 15.83
CA LYS A 27 5.26 26.53 15.92
C LYS A 27 4.60 26.06 17.23
N GLY A 28 3.27 26.04 17.25
CA GLY A 28 2.48 25.46 18.31
C GLY A 28 2.78 23.96 18.34
N LYS A 29 3.00 23.39 19.50
CA LYS A 29 3.19 21.98 19.68
C LYS A 29 1.95 21.25 19.11
N LEU A 30 2.16 20.38 18.10
CA LEU A 30 1.07 19.58 17.52
C LEU A 30 0.42 18.71 18.62
N PRO A 31 -0.90 18.44 18.57
CA PRO A 31 -1.61 17.67 19.58
C PRO A 31 -1.27 16.16 19.44
N VAL A 32 -0.19 15.75 20.05
CA VAL A 32 0.29 14.37 20.12
C VAL A 32 -0.21 13.71 21.40
N ALA A 33 -0.67 12.47 21.32
CA ALA A 33 -1.06 11.69 22.49
C ALA A 33 0.11 11.52 23.46
N GLU A 34 -0.18 11.58 24.76
CA GLU A 34 0.84 11.35 25.79
C GLU A 34 1.32 9.90 25.78
N GLY A 35 2.62 9.70 26.01
CA GLY A 35 3.18 8.36 26.04
C GLY A 35 4.71 8.34 25.90
N PRO A 36 5.29 7.14 25.76
CA PRO A 36 6.75 6.95 25.75
C PRO A 36 7.43 7.41 24.47
N PHE A 37 6.69 7.58 23.36
CA PHE A 37 7.24 8.04 22.08
C PHE A 37 7.16 9.56 21.96
N GLN A 38 8.26 10.16 21.55
CA GLN A 38 8.39 11.59 21.25
C GLN A 38 8.65 11.76 19.75
N ALA A 39 8.39 12.93 19.20
CA ALA A 39 8.62 13.27 17.78
C ALA A 39 10.12 13.41 17.45
N ALA A 40 10.90 12.36 17.70
CA ALA A 40 12.34 12.32 17.51
C ALA A 40 12.79 10.90 17.13
N ASP A 41 13.76 10.80 16.23
CA ASP A 41 14.28 9.53 15.72
C ASP A 41 14.84 8.63 16.84
N GLU A 42 15.48 9.24 17.85
CA GLU A 42 16.02 8.52 18.99
C GLU A 42 14.91 7.83 19.81
N SER A 43 13.76 8.45 19.88
CA SER A 43 12.59 7.88 20.56
C SER A 43 12.06 6.65 19.84
N PHE A 44 12.09 6.64 18.51
CA PHE A 44 11.60 5.53 17.69
C PHE A 44 12.54 4.31 17.70
N GLN A 45 13.75 4.42 18.19
CA GLN A 45 14.63 3.25 18.44
C GLN A 45 14.02 2.25 19.44
N LYS A 46 13.04 2.68 20.24
CA LYS A 46 12.27 1.80 21.15
C LYS A 46 11.23 0.95 20.41
N PHE A 47 10.96 1.22 19.12
CA PHE A 47 9.99 0.45 18.36
C PHE A 47 10.40 -1.02 18.26
N GLN A 48 9.46 -1.87 18.60
CA GLN A 48 9.59 -3.31 18.42
C GLN A 48 8.44 -3.76 17.53
N CYS A 49 8.77 -4.35 16.40
CA CYS A 49 7.76 -4.82 15.46
C CYS A 49 6.89 -5.88 16.14
N PRO A 50 5.56 -5.67 16.22
CA PRO A 50 4.64 -6.63 16.82
C PRO A 50 4.70 -8.00 16.13
N GLU A 51 4.57 -9.07 16.93
CA GLU A 51 4.65 -10.44 16.43
C GLU A 51 3.59 -10.74 15.37
N TRP A 52 2.38 -10.16 15.50
CA TRP A 52 1.34 -10.37 14.48
C TRP A 52 1.80 -9.97 13.07
N PHE A 53 2.57 -8.87 12.93
CA PHE A 53 3.07 -8.41 11.63
C PHE A 53 4.18 -9.33 11.13
N ARG A 54 5.09 -9.74 12.03
CA ARG A 54 6.15 -10.70 11.71
C ARG A 54 5.62 -12.06 11.28
N ASP A 55 4.45 -12.44 11.77
CA ASP A 55 3.80 -13.74 11.49
C ASP A 55 2.89 -13.69 10.28
N ALA A 56 2.34 -12.54 9.95
CA ALA A 56 1.32 -12.35 8.93
C ALA A 56 1.78 -12.70 7.51
N LYS A 57 2.95 -12.27 7.09
CA LYS A 57 3.62 -12.55 5.81
C LYS A 57 2.87 -12.09 4.55
N PHE A 58 1.54 -12.12 4.51
CA PHE A 58 0.72 -11.81 3.36
C PHE A 58 -0.44 -10.92 3.74
N GLY A 59 -0.51 -9.75 3.11
CA GLY A 59 -1.60 -8.80 3.19
C GLY A 59 -2.18 -8.51 1.82
N ILE A 60 -3.43 -8.08 1.80
CA ILE A 60 -4.10 -7.59 0.58
C ILE A 60 -4.40 -6.11 0.75
N TRP A 61 -4.24 -5.36 -0.33
CA TRP A 61 -4.50 -3.94 -0.41
C TRP A 61 -5.64 -3.65 -1.39
N SER A 62 -6.52 -2.74 -1.03
CA SER A 62 -7.50 -2.14 -1.93
C SER A 62 -7.07 -0.72 -2.28
N HIS A 63 -6.33 -0.57 -3.37
CA HIS A 63 -5.94 0.71 -3.95
C HIS A 63 -7.06 1.18 -4.88
N TRP A 64 -8.12 1.75 -4.30
CA TRP A 64 -9.40 1.95 -4.96
C TRP A 64 -10.03 3.29 -4.56
N GLY A 65 -10.84 3.86 -5.43
CA GLY A 65 -11.48 5.15 -5.25
C GLY A 65 -11.99 5.74 -6.58
N PRO A 66 -12.34 7.04 -6.62
CA PRO A 66 -12.94 7.68 -7.81
C PRO A 66 -12.07 7.62 -9.07
N GLN A 67 -10.74 7.54 -8.93
CA GLN A 67 -9.83 7.38 -10.08
C GLN A 67 -10.09 6.11 -10.90
N ALA A 68 -10.80 5.11 -10.34
CA ALA A 68 -11.20 3.91 -11.07
C ALA A 68 -12.26 4.17 -12.12
N VAL A 69 -13.09 5.21 -11.97
CA VAL A 69 -14.26 5.51 -12.83
C VAL A 69 -13.92 5.56 -14.32
N PRO A 70 -12.89 6.27 -14.76
CA PRO A 70 -12.55 6.35 -16.18
C PRO A 70 -11.91 5.07 -16.74
N ARG A 71 -11.56 4.09 -15.89
CA ARG A 71 -10.95 2.82 -16.30
C ARG A 71 -9.65 2.99 -17.09
N GLN A 72 -8.86 4.00 -16.74
CA GLN A 72 -7.61 4.37 -17.42
C GLN A 72 -6.36 4.09 -16.57
N GLY A 73 -6.51 3.40 -15.42
CA GLY A 73 -5.42 3.08 -14.52
C GLY A 73 -5.03 4.23 -13.60
N ASP A 74 -3.82 4.12 -13.06
CA ASP A 74 -3.32 5.00 -12.01
C ASP A 74 -3.06 6.43 -12.47
N TRP A 75 -3.20 7.38 -11.53
CA TRP A 75 -2.95 8.82 -11.70
C TRP A 75 -3.89 9.53 -12.69
N TYR A 76 -5.02 8.96 -13.03
CA TYR A 76 -5.95 9.59 -13.95
C TYR A 76 -6.31 11.02 -13.53
N ALA A 77 -6.60 11.26 -12.25
CA ALA A 77 -6.99 12.57 -11.74
C ALA A 77 -5.94 13.69 -11.94
N ARG A 78 -4.68 13.32 -12.14
CA ARG A 78 -3.61 14.26 -12.54
C ARG A 78 -3.43 14.30 -14.06
N ARG A 79 -3.39 13.12 -14.69
CA ARG A 79 -3.04 12.97 -16.11
C ARG A 79 -4.09 13.57 -17.03
N MET A 80 -5.35 13.61 -16.59
CA MET A 80 -6.43 14.28 -17.34
C MET A 80 -6.22 15.80 -17.52
N TYR A 81 -5.30 16.40 -16.78
CA TYR A 81 -4.88 17.81 -16.90
C TYR A 81 -3.54 17.99 -17.62
N GLN A 82 -3.00 16.95 -18.24
CA GLN A 82 -1.72 16.98 -18.93
C GLN A 82 -1.94 16.78 -20.43
N GLU A 83 -2.01 17.86 -21.21
CA GLU A 83 -2.37 17.91 -22.63
C GLU A 83 -1.70 16.83 -23.51
N LYS A 84 -0.49 16.39 -23.15
CA LYS A 84 0.26 15.37 -23.92
C LYS A 84 0.01 13.94 -23.44
N ASP A 85 -0.71 13.75 -22.34
CA ASP A 85 -0.96 12.42 -21.78
C ASP A 85 -2.16 11.75 -22.47
N PRO A 86 -2.11 10.44 -22.74
CA PRO A 86 -3.26 9.70 -23.29
C PRO A 86 -4.55 9.86 -22.45
N ALA A 87 -4.45 10.01 -21.12
CA ALA A 87 -5.61 10.21 -20.27
C ALA A 87 -6.30 11.55 -20.52
N TYR A 88 -5.56 12.62 -20.89
CA TYR A 88 -6.14 13.89 -21.30
C TYR A 88 -6.98 13.74 -22.59
N LYS A 89 -6.42 13.07 -23.61
CA LYS A 89 -7.15 12.79 -24.84
C LYS A 89 -8.42 11.98 -24.60
N TYR A 90 -8.30 10.92 -23.81
CA TYR A 90 -9.45 10.10 -23.40
C TYR A 90 -10.51 10.95 -22.68
N HIS A 91 -10.07 11.86 -21.80
CA HIS A 91 -10.97 12.75 -21.06
C HIS A 91 -11.75 13.68 -21.98
N LEU A 92 -11.07 14.32 -22.94
CA LEU A 92 -11.73 15.16 -23.95
C LEU A 92 -12.80 14.40 -24.74
N GLU A 93 -12.51 13.16 -25.14
CA GLU A 93 -13.41 12.35 -25.97
C GLU A 93 -14.65 11.86 -25.20
N HIS A 94 -14.55 11.64 -23.88
CA HIS A 94 -15.59 10.98 -23.09
C HIS A 94 -16.31 11.90 -22.10
N TYR A 95 -15.65 12.95 -21.63
CA TYR A 95 -16.17 13.85 -20.60
C TYR A 95 -16.17 15.32 -21.00
N GLY A 96 -15.39 15.70 -21.99
CA GLY A 96 -15.23 17.08 -22.42
C GLY A 96 -13.95 17.74 -21.87
N HIS A 97 -13.84 19.05 -22.02
CA HIS A 97 -12.64 19.78 -21.64
C HIS A 97 -12.51 19.95 -20.11
N PRO A 98 -11.32 19.81 -19.52
CA PRO A 98 -11.14 19.93 -18.07
C PRO A 98 -11.51 21.29 -17.44
N SER A 99 -11.72 22.34 -18.23
CA SER A 99 -12.29 23.60 -17.74
C SER A 99 -13.80 23.54 -17.51
N GLU A 100 -14.50 22.56 -18.08
CA GLU A 100 -15.95 22.39 -18.05
C GLU A 100 -16.36 21.17 -17.23
N PHE A 101 -15.63 20.09 -17.38
CA PHE A 101 -15.84 18.84 -16.66
C PHE A 101 -14.47 18.35 -16.12
N GLY A 102 -14.20 18.58 -14.84
CA GLY A 102 -12.93 18.25 -14.20
C GLY A 102 -13.02 17.02 -13.29
N TYR A 103 -11.97 16.77 -12.53
CA TYR A 103 -11.96 15.62 -11.63
C TYR A 103 -13.05 15.70 -10.54
N LYS A 104 -13.38 16.90 -10.05
CA LYS A 104 -14.51 17.12 -9.14
C LYS A 104 -15.84 16.56 -9.68
N ASP A 105 -15.99 16.49 -11.01
CA ASP A 105 -17.19 15.96 -11.67
C ASP A 105 -17.10 14.44 -11.90
N ILE A 106 -15.90 13.87 -11.93
CA ILE A 106 -15.66 12.42 -11.92
C ILE A 106 -16.03 11.79 -10.56
N ILE A 107 -15.68 12.45 -9.46
CA ILE A 107 -15.90 11.95 -8.09
C ILE A 107 -17.35 11.49 -7.87
N PRO A 108 -18.40 12.28 -8.19
CA PRO A 108 -19.79 11.85 -8.01
C PRO A 108 -20.23 10.66 -8.87
N LEU A 109 -19.47 10.32 -9.91
CA LEU A 109 -19.76 9.16 -10.78
C LEU A 109 -19.33 7.85 -10.16
N TRP A 110 -18.45 7.88 -9.16
CA TRP A 110 -18.04 6.68 -8.43
C TRP A 110 -19.15 6.24 -7.48
N LYS A 111 -19.91 5.21 -7.84
CA LYS A 111 -21.10 4.74 -7.07
C LYS A 111 -20.81 3.50 -6.23
N ALA A 112 -19.83 2.70 -6.64
CA ALA A 112 -19.49 1.44 -5.94
C ALA A 112 -20.73 0.53 -5.72
N GLU A 113 -21.58 0.41 -6.71
CA GLU A 113 -22.92 -0.21 -6.60
C GLU A 113 -22.89 -1.73 -6.43
N ARG A 114 -21.78 -2.39 -6.85
CA ARG A 114 -21.58 -3.84 -6.67
C ARG A 114 -20.58 -4.17 -5.55
N TRP A 115 -20.13 -3.16 -4.83
CA TRP A 115 -19.16 -3.35 -3.75
C TRP A 115 -19.79 -4.04 -2.54
N ASP A 116 -19.25 -5.21 -2.22
CA ASP A 116 -19.58 -5.99 -1.03
C ASP A 116 -18.31 -6.29 -0.23
N PRO A 117 -18.00 -5.47 0.79
CA PRO A 117 -16.77 -5.61 1.56
C PRO A 117 -16.70 -6.92 2.34
N GLU A 118 -17.83 -7.49 2.79
CA GLU A 118 -17.84 -8.75 3.53
C GLU A 118 -17.49 -9.93 2.63
N LYS A 119 -18.07 -9.97 1.43
CA LYS A 119 -17.79 -11.01 0.43
C LYS A 119 -16.34 -10.96 -0.03
N LEU A 120 -15.83 -9.78 -0.33
CA LEU A 120 -14.44 -9.59 -0.74
C LEU A 120 -13.48 -9.96 0.39
N MET A 121 -13.74 -9.54 1.63
CA MET A 121 -12.87 -9.87 2.76
C MET A 121 -12.83 -11.38 3.04
N ALA A 122 -13.95 -12.08 2.89
CA ALA A 122 -13.99 -13.54 3.00
C ALA A 122 -13.13 -14.21 1.90
N LEU A 123 -13.18 -13.69 0.67
CA LEU A 123 -12.32 -14.14 -0.44
C LEU A 123 -10.84 -13.90 -0.13
N TYR A 124 -10.48 -12.71 0.36
CA TYR A 124 -9.11 -12.35 0.70
C TYR A 124 -8.53 -13.22 1.82
N LYS A 125 -9.35 -13.52 2.84
CA LYS A 125 -8.99 -14.49 3.87
C LYS A 125 -8.76 -15.89 3.28
N LYS A 126 -9.64 -16.35 2.38
CA LYS A 126 -9.52 -17.62 1.67
C LYS A 126 -8.27 -17.69 0.81
N ALA A 127 -7.86 -16.57 0.19
CA ALA A 127 -6.60 -16.45 -0.55
C ALA A 127 -5.35 -16.53 0.36
N GLY A 128 -5.53 -16.44 1.68
CA GLY A 128 -4.46 -16.59 2.69
C GLY A 128 -4.03 -15.29 3.35
N ALA A 129 -4.65 -14.15 3.05
CA ALA A 129 -4.32 -12.87 3.68
C ALA A 129 -4.49 -12.95 5.22
N LYS A 130 -3.60 -12.29 5.95
CA LYS A 130 -3.62 -12.14 7.40
C LYS A 130 -3.90 -10.71 7.82
N TYR A 131 -3.73 -9.77 6.93
CA TYR A 131 -4.11 -8.38 7.10
C TYR A 131 -4.65 -7.80 5.79
N PHE A 132 -5.42 -6.75 5.91
CA PHE A 132 -6.00 -6.02 4.79
C PHE A 132 -5.73 -4.53 4.98
N VAL A 133 -5.39 -3.82 3.90
CA VAL A 133 -5.16 -2.38 3.90
C VAL A 133 -6.18 -1.71 2.98
N SER A 134 -6.94 -0.75 3.53
CA SER A 134 -7.81 0.13 2.75
C SER A 134 -7.03 1.35 2.29
N MET A 135 -7.30 1.86 1.08
CA MET A 135 -6.99 3.25 0.78
C MET A 135 -7.78 4.16 1.74
N GLY A 136 -7.12 5.11 2.37
CA GLY A 136 -7.76 6.21 3.08
C GLY A 136 -7.92 7.41 2.15
N SER A 137 -6.81 7.91 1.61
CA SER A 137 -6.79 8.94 0.57
C SER A 137 -5.62 8.71 -0.36
N HIS A 138 -5.87 8.81 -1.67
CA HIS A 138 -4.80 8.89 -2.66
C HIS A 138 -4.29 10.34 -2.79
N HIS A 139 -3.37 10.61 -3.71
CA HIS A 139 -2.92 11.97 -4.02
C HIS A 139 -4.04 12.90 -4.53
N ASP A 140 -5.19 12.34 -4.88
CA ASP A 140 -6.37 13.05 -5.38
C ASP A 140 -7.17 13.79 -4.30
N ASN A 141 -6.68 13.80 -3.07
CA ASN A 141 -7.27 14.53 -1.95
C ASN A 141 -8.76 14.18 -1.70
N PHE A 142 -9.17 12.98 -2.11
CA PHE A 142 -10.51 12.46 -1.84
C PHE A 142 -10.45 11.43 -0.70
N PHE A 143 -11.18 11.69 0.38
CA PHE A 143 -11.13 10.85 1.59
C PHE A 143 -12.16 9.73 1.53
N LEU A 144 -11.73 8.50 1.80
CA LEU A 144 -12.60 7.32 1.79
C LEU A 144 -13.24 7.05 3.16
N TRP A 145 -13.03 7.92 4.15
CA TRP A 145 -13.59 7.82 5.50
C TRP A 145 -14.59 8.95 5.80
N ASP A 146 -15.36 8.81 6.87
CA ASP A 146 -16.26 9.83 7.40
C ASP A 146 -15.47 10.95 8.06
N SER A 147 -14.96 11.87 7.25
CA SER A 147 -14.22 13.04 7.73
C SER A 147 -15.15 14.19 8.08
N ARG A 148 -14.89 14.80 9.23
CA ARG A 148 -15.57 16.03 9.67
C ARG A 148 -14.85 17.30 9.26
N ILE A 149 -13.59 17.19 8.88
CA ILE A 149 -12.74 18.33 8.55
C ILE A 149 -12.57 18.55 7.05
N HIS A 150 -12.88 17.54 6.23
CA HIS A 150 -12.75 17.60 4.78
C HIS A 150 -14.05 17.17 4.09
N LYS A 151 -14.62 18.07 3.27
CA LYS A 151 -15.93 17.81 2.63
C LYS A 151 -15.88 16.86 1.44
N TRP A 152 -14.70 16.73 0.79
CA TRP A 152 -14.50 15.82 -0.34
C TRP A 152 -14.21 14.39 0.16
N ASN A 153 -15.29 13.73 0.60
CA ASN A 153 -15.19 12.38 1.16
C ASN A 153 -16.32 11.47 0.67
N ALA A 154 -16.12 10.17 0.82
CA ALA A 154 -16.98 9.11 0.31
C ALA A 154 -18.38 9.05 0.99
N VAL A 155 -18.54 9.67 2.16
CA VAL A 155 -19.84 9.80 2.83
C VAL A 155 -20.68 10.92 2.22
N ASN A 156 -20.03 12.03 1.88
CA ASN A 156 -20.73 13.21 1.34
C ASN A 156 -21.06 13.02 -0.16
N MET A 157 -20.25 12.31 -0.91
CA MET A 157 -20.41 12.16 -2.36
C MET A 157 -19.94 10.78 -2.86
N GLY A 158 -20.18 10.51 -4.13
CA GLY A 158 -19.88 9.21 -4.71
C GLY A 158 -20.77 8.11 -4.14
N PRO A 159 -20.20 7.08 -3.46
CA PRO A 159 -20.95 5.94 -2.93
C PRO A 159 -21.80 6.29 -1.71
N LYS A 160 -21.58 7.44 -1.08
CA LYS A 160 -22.23 7.90 0.16
C LYS A 160 -22.12 6.86 1.28
N LYS A 161 -20.91 6.36 1.47
CA LYS A 161 -20.57 5.31 2.45
C LYS A 161 -19.24 5.64 3.10
N ASP A 162 -19.10 5.29 4.38
CA ASP A 162 -17.80 5.23 5.06
C ASP A 162 -17.06 3.97 4.59
N VAL A 163 -16.26 4.12 3.53
CA VAL A 163 -15.56 2.99 2.89
C VAL A 163 -14.53 2.39 3.83
N VAL A 164 -13.76 3.22 4.54
CA VAL A 164 -12.75 2.77 5.51
C VAL A 164 -13.40 2.02 6.67
N GLY A 165 -14.48 2.56 7.23
CA GLY A 165 -15.21 1.93 8.34
C GLY A 165 -15.83 0.60 7.96
N LEU A 166 -16.41 0.50 6.76
CA LEU A 166 -17.00 -0.74 6.25
C LEU A 166 -15.92 -1.81 5.99
N TRP A 167 -14.77 -1.44 5.43
CA TRP A 167 -13.63 -2.36 5.28
C TRP A 167 -13.12 -2.84 6.65
N LYS A 168 -12.98 -1.92 7.62
CA LYS A 168 -12.58 -2.28 8.99
C LYS A 168 -13.52 -3.31 9.61
N ALA A 169 -14.82 -3.06 9.54
CA ALA A 169 -15.83 -3.97 10.07
C ALA A 169 -15.75 -5.36 9.42
N ALA A 170 -15.59 -5.41 8.08
CA ALA A 170 -15.44 -6.65 7.35
C ALA A 170 -14.15 -7.40 7.73
N ALA A 171 -13.02 -6.69 7.88
CA ALA A 171 -11.75 -7.29 8.31
C ALA A 171 -11.84 -7.88 9.72
N GLN A 172 -12.42 -7.15 10.66
CA GLN A 172 -12.64 -7.61 12.04
C GLN A 172 -13.53 -8.86 12.08
N LYS A 173 -14.63 -8.87 11.31
CA LYS A 173 -15.53 -10.05 11.20
C LYS A 173 -14.79 -11.30 10.70
N GLN A 174 -13.79 -11.13 9.84
CA GLN A 174 -12.96 -12.23 9.34
C GLN A 174 -11.73 -12.52 10.22
N GLY A 175 -11.49 -11.74 11.28
CA GLY A 175 -10.31 -11.87 12.14
C GLY A 175 -9.00 -11.50 11.45
N LEU A 176 -9.07 -10.61 10.46
CA LEU A 176 -7.90 -10.02 9.82
C LEU A 176 -7.48 -8.73 10.53
N LYS A 177 -6.19 -8.46 10.58
CA LYS A 177 -5.66 -7.17 10.97
C LYS A 177 -6.03 -6.13 9.91
N PHE A 178 -6.35 -4.90 10.35
CA PHE A 178 -6.82 -3.84 9.48
C PHE A 178 -5.82 -2.68 9.39
N GLY A 179 -5.44 -2.32 8.18
CA GLY A 179 -4.58 -1.16 7.90
C GLY A 179 -5.28 -0.11 7.04
N VAL A 180 -4.69 1.08 7.04
CA VAL A 180 -5.07 2.17 6.13
C VAL A 180 -3.81 2.76 5.51
N SER A 181 -3.88 3.06 4.21
CA SER A 181 -2.85 3.78 3.48
C SER A 181 -3.26 5.21 3.19
N GLU A 182 -2.33 6.14 3.31
CA GLU A 182 -2.49 7.52 2.90
C GLU A 182 -1.41 7.90 1.88
N HIS A 183 -1.83 8.59 0.82
CA HIS A 183 -0.94 9.20 -0.17
C HIS A 183 -1.11 10.73 -0.15
N LEU A 184 -1.80 11.24 0.86
CA LEU A 184 -2.16 12.66 0.99
C LEU A 184 -0.92 13.56 1.09
N GLY A 185 0.17 13.06 1.68
CA GLY A 185 1.39 13.84 1.85
C GLY A 185 1.89 14.53 0.59
N ALA A 186 1.76 13.88 -0.58
CA ALA A 186 2.18 14.46 -1.86
C ALA A 186 1.07 15.21 -2.61
N SER A 187 -0.17 15.18 -2.13
CA SER A 187 -1.35 15.70 -2.84
C SER A 187 -1.19 17.15 -3.29
N PHE A 188 -0.62 18.01 -2.45
CA PHE A 188 -0.49 19.45 -2.72
C PHE A 188 0.26 19.73 -4.02
N THR A 189 1.41 19.13 -4.23
CA THR A 189 2.22 19.32 -5.45
C THR A 189 1.74 18.46 -6.61
N TRP A 190 1.15 17.31 -6.30
CA TRP A 190 0.63 16.38 -7.29
C TRP A 190 -0.54 16.98 -8.08
N PHE A 191 -1.44 17.72 -7.40
CA PHE A 191 -2.61 18.33 -8.03
C PHE A 191 -2.34 19.62 -8.80
N GLN A 192 -1.12 20.16 -8.78
CA GLN A 192 -0.80 21.42 -9.48
C GLN A 192 -1.05 21.37 -10.99
N ALA A 193 -1.11 20.19 -11.59
CA ALA A 193 -1.51 20.05 -12.99
C ALA A 193 -2.93 20.59 -13.27
N ALA A 194 -3.84 20.54 -12.30
CA ALA A 194 -5.20 21.03 -12.40
C ALA A 194 -5.31 22.58 -12.47
N HIS A 195 -4.25 23.30 -12.12
CA HIS A 195 -4.19 24.77 -12.24
C HIS A 195 -3.71 25.24 -13.61
N GLY A 196 -3.41 24.31 -14.53
CA GLY A 196 -2.91 24.61 -15.87
C GLY A 196 -3.99 25.08 -16.86
N SER A 197 -3.61 25.09 -18.13
CA SER A 197 -4.47 25.35 -19.27
C SER A 197 -3.84 24.72 -20.51
N ASP A 198 -4.61 24.58 -21.57
CA ASP A 198 -4.08 24.13 -22.85
C ASP A 198 -3.06 25.12 -23.41
N SER A 199 -2.01 24.59 -24.02
CA SER A 199 -0.99 25.37 -24.73
C SER A 199 -1.36 25.62 -26.21
N GLN A 200 -2.34 24.87 -26.75
CA GLN A 200 -2.73 24.88 -28.16
C GLN A 200 -4.25 24.67 -28.29
N GLY A 201 -4.77 24.82 -29.54
CA GLY A 201 -6.16 24.56 -29.87
C GLY A 201 -7.15 25.66 -29.45
N ASP A 202 -8.45 25.36 -29.59
CA ASP A 202 -9.54 26.32 -29.36
C ASP A 202 -9.70 26.76 -27.90
N LYS A 203 -9.24 25.95 -26.99
CA LYS A 203 -9.26 26.21 -25.52
C LYS A 203 -7.92 26.71 -25.00
N LYS A 204 -6.99 27.11 -25.87
CA LYS A 204 -5.68 27.64 -25.46
C LYS A 204 -5.79 28.73 -24.41
N GLY A 205 -5.11 28.55 -23.28
CA GLY A 205 -5.06 29.52 -22.19
C GLY A 205 -6.34 29.59 -21.34
N VAL A 206 -7.36 28.76 -21.63
CA VAL A 206 -8.53 28.62 -20.76
C VAL A 206 -8.14 27.81 -19.53
N PRO A 207 -8.20 28.39 -18.32
CA PRO A 207 -7.80 27.66 -17.11
C PRO A 207 -8.65 26.40 -16.92
N TYR A 208 -8.01 25.32 -16.46
CA TYR A 208 -8.72 24.13 -15.99
C TYR A 208 -9.48 24.44 -14.70
N ASP A 209 -10.44 23.59 -14.33
CA ASP A 209 -11.33 23.79 -13.20
C ASP A 209 -10.62 23.86 -11.83
N GLY A 210 -9.43 23.26 -11.70
CA GLY A 210 -8.60 23.37 -10.50
C GLY A 210 -8.06 24.77 -10.23
N ALA A 211 -8.03 25.65 -11.22
CA ALA A 211 -7.67 27.06 -11.04
C ALA A 211 -8.79 27.89 -10.40
N ASP A 212 -10.00 27.35 -10.29
CA ASP A 212 -11.13 28.02 -9.62
C ASP A 212 -10.96 27.93 -8.09
N PRO A 213 -10.81 29.08 -7.39
CA PRO A 213 -10.56 29.08 -5.93
C PRO A 213 -11.70 28.49 -5.10
N ARG A 214 -12.91 28.32 -5.67
CA ARG A 214 -14.04 27.67 -5.00
C ARG A 214 -13.79 26.18 -4.74
N PHE A 215 -12.86 25.58 -5.45
CA PHE A 215 -12.49 24.17 -5.34
C PHE A 215 -11.08 23.97 -4.75
N SER A 216 -10.49 25.01 -4.17
CA SER A 216 -9.14 24.93 -3.58
C SER A 216 -9.03 23.93 -2.43
N ASP A 217 -10.12 23.54 -1.82
CA ASP A 217 -10.18 22.49 -0.81
C ASP A 217 -10.04 21.07 -1.42
N LEU A 218 -10.26 20.90 -2.72
CA LEU A 218 -9.94 19.66 -3.44
C LEU A 218 -8.57 19.74 -4.13
N TYR A 219 -8.36 20.81 -4.92
CA TYR A 219 -7.21 20.95 -5.81
C TYR A 219 -6.02 21.66 -5.17
N HIS A 220 -6.16 22.09 -3.90
CA HIS A 220 -5.25 22.97 -3.16
C HIS A 220 -5.12 24.37 -3.76
N ALA A 221 -4.32 25.21 -3.12
CA ALA A 221 -3.90 26.49 -3.70
C ALA A 221 -2.72 26.27 -4.66
N PRO A 222 -2.48 27.18 -5.61
CA PRO A 222 -1.26 27.13 -6.41
C PRO A 222 0.00 27.11 -5.55
N THR A 223 1.00 26.29 -5.94
CA THR A 223 2.29 26.27 -5.26
C THR A 223 3.05 27.57 -5.47
N MET A 224 3.91 27.92 -4.51
CA MET A 224 4.91 28.97 -4.71
C MET A 224 5.90 28.53 -5.79
N PRO A 225 6.48 29.47 -6.57
CA PRO A 225 7.38 29.11 -7.69
C PRO A 225 8.62 28.32 -7.31
N ASP A 226 9.05 28.39 -6.07
CA ASP A 226 10.20 27.69 -5.48
C ASP A 226 9.81 26.35 -4.83
N ASP A 227 8.54 26.09 -4.58
CA ASP A 227 8.07 24.83 -4.03
C ASP A 227 7.85 23.79 -5.14
N LYS A 228 8.93 23.08 -5.50
CA LYS A 228 8.96 22.04 -6.53
C LYS A 228 9.18 20.63 -5.98
N ALA A 229 9.28 20.51 -4.66
CA ALA A 229 9.48 19.23 -4.01
C ALA A 229 8.25 18.33 -4.13
N TRP A 230 8.46 17.02 -4.13
CA TRP A 230 7.35 16.06 -4.10
C TRP A 230 6.47 16.24 -2.86
N LEU A 231 7.08 16.41 -1.70
CA LEU A 231 6.42 16.82 -0.46
C LEU A 231 6.60 18.33 -0.31
N THR A 232 5.51 19.09 -0.29
CA THR A 232 5.53 20.54 -0.22
C THR A 232 6.19 21.08 1.06
N ASN A 233 6.81 22.26 0.97
CA ASN A 233 7.28 22.99 2.14
C ASN A 233 6.19 23.92 2.75
N ASN A 234 4.97 23.91 2.24
CA ASN A 234 3.85 24.69 2.75
C ASN A 234 3.42 24.19 4.14
N LEU A 235 3.78 24.92 5.18
CA LEU A 235 3.50 24.55 6.58
C LEU A 235 1.99 24.44 6.87
N VAL A 236 1.13 25.24 6.22
CA VAL A 236 -0.32 25.16 6.42
C VAL A 236 -0.81 23.79 5.96
N PHE A 237 -0.42 23.36 4.76
CA PHE A 237 -0.79 22.03 4.26
C PHE A 237 -0.20 20.90 5.12
N GLN A 238 1.01 21.04 5.62
CA GLN A 238 1.62 20.03 6.51
C GLN A 238 0.78 19.83 7.79
N ILE A 239 0.25 20.93 8.35
CA ILE A 239 -0.64 20.89 9.53
C ILE A 239 -2.03 20.30 9.15
N GLU A 240 -2.56 20.63 7.98
CA GLU A 240 -3.80 20.05 7.46
C GLU A 240 -3.64 18.54 7.25
N TRP A 241 -2.54 18.09 6.65
CA TRP A 241 -2.20 16.68 6.52
C TRP A 241 -2.15 15.98 7.88
N PHE A 242 -1.41 16.55 8.85
CA PHE A 242 -1.33 16.01 10.21
C PHE A 242 -2.74 15.87 10.82
N SER A 243 -3.56 16.90 10.71
CA SER A 243 -4.90 16.91 11.30
C SER A 243 -5.82 15.87 10.66
N SER A 244 -5.72 15.70 9.34
CA SER A 244 -6.50 14.74 8.57
C SER A 244 -6.12 13.29 8.90
N ILE A 245 -4.82 12.98 8.94
CA ILE A 245 -4.38 11.63 9.24
C ILE A 245 -4.53 11.30 10.73
N LYS A 246 -4.38 12.31 11.60
CA LYS A 246 -4.73 12.16 13.01
C LYS A 246 -6.21 11.82 13.20
N GLU A 247 -7.13 12.51 12.49
CA GLU A 247 -8.56 12.17 12.51
C GLU A 247 -8.82 10.73 12.11
N LEU A 248 -8.15 10.27 11.03
CA LEU A 248 -8.23 8.88 10.57
C LEU A 248 -7.75 7.89 11.64
N ILE A 249 -6.61 8.16 12.28
CA ILE A 249 -6.07 7.34 13.37
C ILE A 249 -7.05 7.31 14.55
N ASP A 250 -7.52 8.46 14.99
CA ASP A 250 -8.39 8.60 16.17
C ASP A 250 -9.75 7.90 15.98
N ASN A 251 -10.30 7.92 14.75
CA ASN A 251 -11.61 7.35 14.48
C ASN A 251 -11.54 5.83 14.19
N TYR A 252 -10.48 5.37 13.55
CA TYR A 252 -10.43 3.99 13.04
C TYR A 252 -9.40 3.09 13.72
N HIS A 253 -8.47 3.62 14.48
CA HIS A 253 -7.42 2.83 15.18
C HIS A 253 -6.87 1.68 14.32
N PRO A 254 -6.26 1.96 13.16
CA PRO A 254 -5.76 0.91 12.29
C PRO A 254 -4.59 0.16 12.92
N ASP A 255 -4.48 -1.15 12.70
CA ASP A 255 -3.31 -1.95 13.12
C ASP A 255 -2.06 -1.61 12.28
N LEU A 256 -2.25 -1.09 11.06
CA LEU A 256 -1.18 -0.65 10.17
C LEU A 256 -1.56 0.71 9.55
N LEU A 257 -0.63 1.66 9.63
CA LEU A 257 -0.71 2.93 8.90
C LEU A 257 0.44 3.00 7.89
N TYR A 258 0.08 3.18 6.60
CA TYR A 258 1.04 3.33 5.51
C TYR A 258 1.01 4.74 4.96
N SER A 259 2.18 5.39 4.86
CA SER A 259 2.36 6.63 4.11
C SER A 259 3.13 6.37 2.82
N ASP A 260 2.56 6.73 1.68
CA ASP A 260 3.24 6.63 0.39
C ASP A 260 4.38 7.66 0.29
N SER A 261 5.57 7.24 -0.11
CA SER A 261 6.84 7.99 -0.11
C SER A 261 7.68 7.77 1.15
N ALA A 262 8.63 8.69 1.40
CA ALA A 262 9.29 8.82 2.70
C ALA A 262 8.28 9.30 3.75
N MET A 263 8.66 9.26 5.02
CA MET A 263 7.88 9.86 6.11
C MET A 263 7.58 11.33 5.76
N PRO A 264 6.30 11.74 5.65
CA PRO A 264 5.96 13.08 5.24
C PRO A 264 6.41 14.14 6.28
N PHE A 265 6.95 15.26 5.79
CA PHE A 265 7.14 16.49 6.54
C PHE A 265 7.99 16.40 7.83
N GLU A 266 8.95 15.50 7.85
CA GLU A 266 9.96 15.41 8.94
C GLU A 266 9.36 15.48 10.36
N ASP A 267 9.49 16.62 11.04
CA ASP A 267 9.02 16.80 12.43
C ASP A 267 7.50 16.64 12.57
N VAL A 268 6.75 17.04 11.54
CA VAL A 268 5.29 16.85 11.51
C VAL A 268 4.96 15.38 11.38
N GLY A 269 5.66 14.65 10.51
CA GLY A 269 5.53 13.21 10.37
C GLY A 269 5.96 12.45 11.64
N ARG A 270 7.08 12.86 12.25
CA ARG A 270 7.50 12.30 13.54
C ARG A 270 6.43 12.51 14.61
N SER A 271 5.80 13.68 14.63
CA SER A 271 4.70 13.97 15.56
C SER A 271 3.50 13.05 15.34
N LEU A 272 3.16 12.77 14.08
CA LEU A 272 2.08 11.83 13.74
C LEU A 272 2.39 10.40 14.18
N ILE A 273 3.60 9.91 13.92
CA ILE A 273 4.02 8.56 14.33
C ILE A 273 4.02 8.43 15.86
N ALA A 274 4.54 9.45 16.58
CA ALA A 274 4.51 9.46 18.03
C ALA A 274 3.08 9.43 18.57
N HIS A 275 2.15 10.21 17.96
CA HIS A 275 0.72 10.17 18.29
C HIS A 275 0.14 8.77 18.08
N TYR A 276 0.37 8.17 16.93
CA TYR A 276 -0.15 6.85 16.55
C TYR A 276 0.32 5.75 17.51
N TYR A 277 1.60 5.71 17.83
CA TYR A 277 2.17 4.73 18.74
C TYR A 277 1.69 4.93 20.19
N ASN A 278 1.66 6.17 20.67
CA ASN A 278 1.22 6.48 22.03
C ASN A 278 -0.26 6.18 22.24
N GLN A 279 -1.10 6.47 21.25
CA GLN A 279 -2.53 6.17 21.31
C GLN A 279 -2.78 4.66 21.40
N ASP A 280 -2.06 3.87 20.61
CA ASP A 280 -2.16 2.41 20.65
C ASP A 280 -1.69 1.85 22.00
N ILE A 281 -0.56 2.31 22.52
CA ILE A 281 -0.04 1.90 23.84
C ILE A 281 -1.06 2.21 24.95
N ALA A 282 -1.68 3.37 24.92
CA ALA A 282 -2.71 3.74 25.89
C ALA A 282 -3.94 2.82 25.81
N ALA A 283 -4.35 2.43 24.58
CA ALA A 283 -5.47 1.52 24.36
C ALA A 283 -5.15 0.04 24.67
N ASN A 284 -3.87 -0.36 24.63
CA ASN A 284 -3.43 -1.75 24.76
C ASN A 284 -2.61 -2.03 26.03
N ASN A 285 -2.95 -1.39 27.14
CA ASN A 285 -2.35 -1.64 28.47
C ASN A 285 -0.81 -1.54 28.47
N GLY A 286 -0.26 -0.56 27.77
CA GLY A 286 1.18 -0.31 27.73
C GLY A 286 1.95 -1.09 26.65
N THR A 287 1.27 -1.86 25.81
CA THR A 287 1.90 -2.66 24.75
C THR A 287 1.64 -2.05 23.37
N LEU A 288 2.69 -1.88 22.58
CA LEU A 288 2.55 -1.42 21.18
C LEU A 288 2.16 -2.60 20.27
N ASN A 289 1.02 -2.47 19.60
CA ASN A 289 0.49 -3.50 18.69
C ASN A 289 0.28 -3.02 17.25
N VAL A 290 0.64 -1.78 16.94
CA VAL A 290 0.50 -1.21 15.60
C VAL A 290 1.84 -1.05 14.89
N VAL A 291 1.79 -0.93 13.57
CA VAL A 291 2.95 -0.68 12.73
C VAL A 291 2.73 0.53 11.84
N TYR A 292 3.73 1.40 11.75
CA TYR A 292 3.83 2.43 10.75
C TYR A 292 4.74 1.95 9.62
N THR A 293 4.33 2.17 8.37
CA THR A 293 5.12 1.80 7.18
C THR A 293 5.28 2.98 6.24
N CYS A 294 6.46 3.14 5.66
CA CYS A 294 6.74 4.09 4.58
C CYS A 294 7.97 3.64 3.78
N LYS A 295 8.25 4.29 2.65
CA LYS A 295 9.37 3.92 1.76
C LYS A 295 10.75 4.34 2.27
N GLN A 296 10.82 5.10 3.36
CA GLN A 296 12.08 5.54 3.96
C GLN A 296 12.75 4.39 4.70
N GLU A 297 14.06 4.21 4.49
CA GLU A 297 14.86 3.28 5.28
C GLU A 297 14.79 3.63 6.77
N SER A 298 14.51 2.63 7.60
CA SER A 298 14.13 2.87 8.99
C SER A 298 15.23 2.57 10.01
N GLY A 299 16.13 1.64 9.70
CA GLY A 299 17.04 1.10 10.69
C GLY A 299 16.32 0.43 11.88
N GLY A 300 15.10 -0.06 11.68
CA GLY A 300 14.27 -0.71 12.69
C GLY A 300 13.36 0.23 13.50
N LYS A 301 13.29 1.53 13.19
CA LYS A 301 12.44 2.53 13.86
C LYS A 301 10.97 2.47 13.45
N TRP A 302 10.69 1.91 12.28
CA TRP A 302 9.39 1.59 11.69
C TRP A 302 9.58 0.51 10.64
N ILE A 303 8.52 0.08 9.98
CA ILE A 303 8.61 -0.89 8.89
C ILE A 303 8.92 -0.17 7.59
N GLN A 304 10.05 -0.49 6.96
CA GLN A 304 10.35 -0.01 5.61
C GLN A 304 9.47 -0.72 4.60
N ASP A 305 8.85 0.03 3.71
CA ASP A 305 8.20 -0.49 2.50
C ASP A 305 9.11 -0.31 1.28
N VAL A 306 9.22 -1.35 0.45
CA VAL A 306 10.03 -1.36 -0.77
C VAL A 306 9.10 -1.51 -1.97
N GLU A 307 8.67 -0.39 -2.53
CA GLU A 307 7.71 -0.37 -3.63
C GLU A 307 8.16 -1.24 -4.80
N ARG A 308 7.32 -2.22 -5.16
CA ARG A 308 7.54 -3.12 -6.30
C ARG A 308 8.98 -3.63 -6.37
N GLY A 309 9.50 -4.00 -5.21
CA GLY A 309 10.90 -4.34 -5.04
C GLY A 309 11.14 -5.52 -4.12
N VAL A 310 12.36 -6.04 -4.16
CA VAL A 310 12.84 -7.12 -3.29
C VAL A 310 14.24 -6.77 -2.79
N LEU A 311 14.55 -7.19 -1.57
CA LEU A 311 15.90 -7.10 -1.03
C LEU A 311 16.75 -8.25 -1.57
N ASP A 312 18.06 -8.05 -1.66
CA ASP A 312 18.99 -9.07 -2.19
C ASP A 312 19.39 -10.10 -1.14
N THR A 313 19.28 -9.77 0.14
CA THR A 313 19.70 -10.57 1.29
C THR A 313 18.62 -10.61 2.36
N VAL A 314 18.83 -11.42 3.40
CA VAL A 314 18.00 -11.40 4.61
C VAL A 314 18.16 -10.06 5.31
N SER A 315 17.05 -9.37 5.54
CA SER A 315 17.03 -8.14 6.33
C SER A 315 17.08 -8.45 7.82
N PRO A 316 17.88 -7.71 8.61
CA PRO A 316 17.88 -7.84 10.08
C PRO A 316 16.57 -7.35 10.71
N TYR A 317 15.84 -6.46 10.01
CA TYR A 317 14.56 -5.91 10.43
C TYR A 317 13.42 -6.43 9.55
N PRO A 318 12.21 -6.64 10.10
CA PRO A 318 11.02 -6.87 9.28
C PRO A 318 10.80 -5.70 8.31
N TRP A 319 10.34 -6.02 7.12
CA TRP A 319 10.06 -5.05 6.06
C TRP A 319 8.82 -5.49 5.28
N GLN A 320 8.32 -4.63 4.42
CA GLN A 320 7.20 -4.91 3.53
C GLN A 320 7.59 -4.59 2.10
N THR A 321 6.99 -5.26 1.15
CA THR A 321 6.90 -4.78 -0.23
C THR A 321 5.43 -4.62 -0.59
N ASP A 322 5.11 -3.49 -1.19
CA ASP A 322 3.84 -3.27 -1.84
C ASP A 322 3.98 -3.54 -3.34
N THR A 323 2.99 -4.18 -3.93
CA THR A 323 2.89 -4.37 -5.37
C THR A 323 1.46 -4.55 -5.79
N SER A 324 1.18 -4.39 -7.08
CA SER A 324 -0.14 -4.65 -7.65
C SER A 324 -0.14 -5.90 -8.52
N ILE A 325 -1.22 -6.65 -8.47
CA ILE A 325 -1.46 -7.79 -9.35
C ILE A 325 -1.65 -7.35 -10.82
N GLY A 326 -2.14 -6.11 -11.04
CA GLY A 326 -2.26 -5.44 -12.33
C GLY A 326 -1.69 -4.02 -12.29
N ASP A 327 -2.45 -3.04 -12.80
CA ASP A 327 -2.16 -1.62 -12.55
C ASP A 327 -2.58 -1.26 -11.11
N TRP A 328 -2.20 -0.09 -10.60
CA TRP A 328 -2.62 0.32 -9.26
C TRP A 328 -4.13 0.58 -9.19
N TYR A 329 -4.67 1.38 -10.11
CA TYR A 329 -6.10 1.52 -10.33
C TYR A 329 -6.58 0.72 -11.55
N TYR A 330 -7.87 0.44 -11.61
CA TYR A 330 -8.45 -0.34 -12.68
C TYR A 330 -8.22 0.29 -14.06
N ARG A 331 -7.75 -0.55 -14.99
CA ARG A 331 -7.60 -0.23 -16.41
C ARG A 331 -8.26 -1.31 -17.25
N THR A 332 -9.11 -0.91 -18.20
CA THR A 332 -9.72 -1.86 -19.13
C THR A 332 -8.67 -2.62 -19.93
N GLY A 333 -8.79 -3.95 -19.97
CA GLY A 333 -7.87 -4.81 -20.73
C GLY A 333 -6.47 -4.91 -20.14
N GLN A 334 -6.28 -4.59 -18.87
CA GLN A 334 -4.99 -4.78 -18.19
C GLN A 334 -4.61 -6.25 -18.09
N LYS A 335 -3.31 -6.49 -17.98
CA LYS A 335 -2.77 -7.83 -17.72
C LYS A 335 -2.50 -8.02 -16.25
N TYR A 336 -2.86 -9.16 -15.73
CA TYR A 336 -2.61 -9.56 -14.35
C TYR A 336 -1.37 -10.46 -14.23
N LYS A 337 -0.69 -10.38 -13.09
CA LYS A 337 0.28 -11.39 -12.68
C LYS A 337 -0.45 -12.72 -12.48
N SER A 338 0.15 -13.81 -12.91
CA SER A 338 -0.37 -15.16 -12.63
C SER A 338 -0.30 -15.49 -11.13
N ALA A 339 -1.10 -16.45 -10.69
CA ALA A 339 -1.01 -16.97 -9.32
C ALA A 339 0.41 -17.48 -9.00
N ASN A 340 1.08 -18.11 -9.95
CA ASN A 340 2.45 -18.60 -9.79
C ASN A 340 3.46 -17.46 -9.55
N GLU A 341 3.35 -16.34 -10.28
CA GLU A 341 4.18 -15.15 -10.05
C GLU A 341 3.95 -14.58 -8.65
N VAL A 342 2.69 -14.48 -8.20
CA VAL A 342 2.35 -13.99 -6.85
C VAL A 342 2.93 -14.91 -5.77
N ILE A 343 2.81 -16.23 -5.94
CA ILE A 343 3.33 -17.23 -5.00
C ILE A 343 4.87 -17.17 -4.93
N GLN A 344 5.54 -17.08 -6.08
CA GLN A 344 7.01 -16.95 -6.16
C GLN A 344 7.49 -15.68 -5.44
N MET A 345 6.80 -14.55 -5.63
CA MET A 345 7.08 -13.29 -4.93
C MET A 345 6.90 -13.45 -3.43
N LEU A 346 5.77 -14.01 -2.98
CA LEU A 346 5.49 -14.23 -1.56
C LEU A 346 6.61 -15.05 -0.90
N VAL A 347 7.00 -16.15 -1.49
CA VAL A 347 8.04 -17.04 -0.95
C VAL A 347 9.41 -16.33 -0.92
N ASP A 348 9.78 -15.62 -1.99
CA ASP A 348 11.05 -14.89 -2.05
C ASP A 348 11.14 -13.79 -0.99
N ILE A 349 10.08 -13.00 -0.83
CA ILE A 349 9.98 -11.92 0.16
C ILE A 349 10.05 -12.46 1.60
N VAL A 350 9.27 -13.50 1.89
CA VAL A 350 9.20 -14.11 3.23
C VAL A 350 10.55 -14.70 3.63
N SER A 351 11.27 -15.34 2.69
CA SER A 351 12.61 -15.88 2.95
C SER A 351 13.65 -14.82 3.36
N LYS A 352 13.36 -13.54 3.09
CA LYS A 352 14.22 -12.38 3.38
C LYS A 352 13.72 -11.50 4.52
N ASN A 353 12.82 -12.03 5.37
CA ASN A 353 12.19 -11.35 6.52
C ASN A 353 11.12 -10.32 6.14
N GLY A 354 10.54 -10.41 4.94
CA GLY A 354 9.54 -9.47 4.44
C GLY A 354 8.11 -9.98 4.53
N ASN A 355 7.17 -9.04 4.36
CA ASN A 355 5.75 -9.27 4.12
C ASN A 355 5.39 -8.78 2.72
N LEU A 356 4.53 -9.50 2.02
CA LEU A 356 3.95 -9.07 0.76
C LEU A 356 2.61 -8.37 1.03
N LEU A 357 2.48 -7.11 0.59
CA LEU A 357 1.22 -6.38 0.49
C LEU A 357 0.80 -6.32 -0.98
N LEU A 358 -0.19 -7.11 -1.36
CA LEU A 358 -0.64 -7.26 -2.74
C LEU A 358 -1.89 -6.44 -3.00
N ASN A 359 -1.81 -5.43 -3.86
CA ASN A 359 -2.99 -4.71 -4.34
C ASN A 359 -3.82 -5.60 -5.27
N VAL A 360 -5.10 -5.77 -4.92
CA VAL A 360 -6.12 -6.47 -5.70
C VAL A 360 -7.01 -5.43 -6.35
N VAL A 361 -6.96 -5.37 -7.67
CA VAL A 361 -7.56 -4.27 -8.45
C VAL A 361 -9.06 -4.43 -8.56
N GLN A 362 -9.83 -3.52 -7.98
CA GLN A 362 -11.29 -3.49 -8.06
C GLN A 362 -11.77 -2.64 -9.24
N THR A 363 -12.88 -3.07 -9.85
CA THR A 363 -13.57 -2.26 -10.85
C THR A 363 -14.17 -1.00 -10.22
N PRO A 364 -14.56 0.02 -10.98
CA PRO A 364 -15.26 1.19 -10.43
C PRO A 364 -16.50 0.84 -9.62
N GLU A 365 -17.19 -0.22 -10.01
CA GLU A 365 -18.40 -0.75 -9.36
C GLU A 365 -18.11 -1.46 -8.04
N GLY A 366 -16.84 -1.86 -7.82
CA GLY A 366 -16.36 -2.41 -6.56
C GLY A 366 -16.23 -3.94 -6.53
N ASP A 367 -16.51 -4.63 -7.61
CA ASP A 367 -16.28 -6.07 -7.77
C ASP A 367 -14.89 -6.36 -8.39
N LEU A 368 -14.62 -7.63 -8.62
CA LEU A 368 -13.39 -8.12 -9.25
C LEU A 368 -13.72 -8.78 -10.59
N GLU A 369 -12.82 -8.64 -11.57
CA GLU A 369 -12.92 -9.38 -12.83
C GLU A 369 -12.75 -10.89 -12.60
N PRO A 370 -13.33 -11.74 -13.48
CA PRO A 370 -13.24 -13.19 -13.35
C PRO A 370 -11.80 -13.74 -13.24
N ASP A 371 -10.87 -13.20 -14.04
CA ASP A 371 -9.47 -13.59 -14.00
C ASP A 371 -8.84 -13.32 -12.63
N MET A 372 -9.19 -12.19 -12.01
CA MET A 372 -8.72 -11.83 -10.68
C MET A 372 -9.24 -12.81 -9.62
N LEU A 373 -10.52 -13.21 -9.71
CA LEU A 373 -11.13 -14.19 -8.82
C LEU A 373 -10.40 -15.52 -8.92
N GLN A 374 -10.12 -16.00 -10.14
CA GLN A 374 -9.38 -17.23 -10.39
C GLN A 374 -7.97 -17.19 -9.78
N ILE A 375 -7.24 -16.10 -9.98
CA ILE A 375 -5.87 -15.94 -9.44
C ILE A 375 -5.90 -16.02 -7.90
N LEU A 376 -6.84 -15.34 -7.25
CA LEU A 376 -6.97 -15.39 -5.79
C LEU A 376 -7.38 -16.79 -5.28
N GLU A 377 -8.20 -17.52 -6.03
CA GLU A 377 -8.51 -18.93 -5.71
C GLU A 377 -7.28 -19.82 -5.80
N GLU A 378 -6.51 -19.72 -6.85
CA GLU A 378 -5.28 -20.50 -7.05
C GLU A 378 -4.24 -20.19 -5.96
N VAL A 379 -4.05 -18.91 -5.61
CA VAL A 379 -3.19 -18.50 -4.48
C VAL A 379 -3.73 -19.09 -3.17
N GLY A 380 -5.05 -19.09 -2.96
CA GLY A 380 -5.70 -19.67 -1.78
C GLY A 380 -5.49 -21.19 -1.65
N VAL A 381 -5.58 -21.93 -2.75
CA VAL A 381 -5.29 -23.35 -2.76
C VAL A 381 -3.83 -23.61 -2.36
N TRP A 382 -2.89 -22.84 -2.93
CA TRP A 382 -1.49 -22.99 -2.59
C TRP A 382 -1.18 -22.62 -1.13
N THR A 383 -1.69 -21.49 -0.64
CA THR A 383 -1.46 -21.04 0.75
C THR A 383 -2.07 -21.99 1.77
N SER A 384 -3.21 -22.60 1.47
CA SER A 384 -3.81 -23.62 2.30
C SER A 384 -2.90 -24.86 2.44
N ALA A 385 -2.25 -25.26 1.36
CA ALA A 385 -1.37 -26.43 1.33
C ALA A 385 0.04 -26.17 1.90
N ASN A 386 0.57 -24.96 1.70
CA ASN A 386 1.97 -24.63 1.99
C ASN A 386 2.14 -23.62 3.15
N GLY A 387 1.05 -23.10 3.70
CA GLY A 387 1.05 -22.02 4.69
C GLY A 387 1.83 -22.32 5.98
N GLU A 388 2.00 -23.57 6.34
CA GLU A 388 2.85 -24.00 7.46
C GLU A 388 4.28 -23.47 7.34
N GLY A 389 4.82 -23.49 6.12
CA GLY A 389 6.17 -22.99 5.82
C GLY A 389 6.22 -21.49 5.51
N ILE A 390 5.11 -20.76 5.59
CA ILE A 390 5.00 -19.33 5.33
C ILE A 390 4.68 -18.57 6.61
N TYR A 391 3.50 -18.83 7.20
CA TYR A 391 2.99 -18.04 8.33
C TYR A 391 3.67 -18.39 9.65
N GLY A 392 3.99 -17.37 10.43
CA GLY A 392 4.68 -17.52 11.69
C GLY A 392 6.14 -17.99 11.56
N THR A 393 6.70 -17.95 10.34
CA THR A 393 8.09 -18.35 10.10
C THR A 393 9.07 -17.18 10.27
N ARG A 394 10.35 -17.51 10.34
CA ARG A 394 11.47 -16.57 10.34
C ARG A 394 12.44 -16.96 9.23
N PRO A 395 13.32 -16.05 8.78
CA PRO A 395 14.39 -16.42 7.85
C PRO A 395 15.29 -17.50 8.48
N TRP A 396 15.83 -18.35 7.62
CA TRP A 396 16.92 -19.24 8.01
C TRP A 396 18.27 -18.49 7.95
N LEU A 397 19.39 -19.18 8.09
CA LEU A 397 20.76 -18.64 8.03
C LEU A 397 21.10 -17.97 6.70
N THR A 398 20.40 -18.34 5.65
CA THR A 398 20.39 -17.71 4.31
C THR A 398 18.97 -17.69 3.74
N PHE A 399 18.66 -16.75 2.87
CA PHE A 399 17.35 -16.71 2.21
C PHE A 399 17.12 -17.89 1.26
N GLY A 400 18.20 -18.50 0.73
CA GLY A 400 18.07 -19.58 -0.25
C GLY A 400 19.26 -19.76 -1.15
N GLU A 401 19.01 -20.47 -2.24
CA GLU A 401 19.93 -20.70 -3.35
C GLU A 401 19.36 -20.06 -4.61
N ARG A 402 20.19 -19.31 -5.34
CA ARG A 402 19.79 -18.69 -6.59
C ARG A 402 20.35 -19.50 -7.76
N SER A 403 19.51 -19.81 -8.72
CA SER A 403 19.95 -20.39 -10.00
C SER A 403 20.77 -19.34 -10.77
N PRO A 404 21.91 -19.72 -11.37
CA PRO A 404 22.64 -18.84 -12.27
C PRO A 404 21.83 -18.40 -13.51
N GLU A 405 20.79 -19.17 -13.85
CA GLU A 405 19.91 -18.93 -14.99
C GLU A 405 18.81 -17.91 -14.65
N SER A 406 18.53 -17.68 -13.36
CA SER A 406 17.49 -16.74 -12.91
C SER A 406 17.97 -15.31 -13.03
N LYS A 407 17.17 -14.49 -13.71
CA LYS A 407 17.47 -13.09 -13.98
C LYS A 407 16.37 -12.20 -13.42
N ALA A 408 16.79 -11.08 -12.84
CA ALA A 408 15.86 -10.00 -12.53
C ALA A 408 15.29 -9.44 -13.84
N VAL A 409 13.98 -9.37 -13.91
CA VAL A 409 13.27 -8.71 -15.01
C VAL A 409 13.01 -7.26 -14.57
N LYS A 410 13.93 -6.36 -14.92
CA LYS A 410 13.78 -4.94 -14.58
C LYS A 410 12.67 -4.30 -15.40
N ARG A 411 11.75 -3.61 -14.73
CA ARG A 411 10.76 -2.71 -15.34
C ARG A 411 10.97 -1.30 -14.76
N GLY A 412 11.72 -0.47 -15.48
CA GLY A 412 12.08 0.86 -14.97
C GLY A 412 12.98 0.77 -13.71
N ARG A 413 12.58 1.46 -12.64
CA ARG A 413 13.28 1.45 -11.33
C ARG A 413 12.96 0.21 -10.48
N PHE A 414 11.96 -0.59 -10.87
CA PHE A 414 11.43 -1.70 -10.08
C PHE A 414 12.17 -3.01 -10.35
N ASN A 415 12.35 -3.84 -9.32
CA ASN A 415 13.06 -5.11 -9.38
C ASN A 415 12.25 -6.30 -8.82
N GLU A 416 10.92 -6.15 -8.73
CA GLU A 416 10.01 -7.15 -8.16
C GLU A 416 9.92 -8.47 -8.96
N ASN A 417 10.24 -8.43 -10.25
CA ASN A 417 10.05 -9.56 -11.14
C ASN A 417 11.35 -10.33 -11.33
N TYR A 418 11.29 -11.61 -11.06
CA TYR A 418 12.35 -12.58 -11.37
C TYR A 418 11.77 -13.72 -12.20
N ALA A 419 12.51 -14.15 -13.22
CA ALA A 419 12.23 -15.40 -13.91
C ALA A 419 12.84 -16.55 -13.10
N PHE A 420 12.12 -16.98 -12.07
CA PHE A 420 12.53 -18.12 -11.24
C PHE A 420 12.37 -19.45 -11.97
N ASN A 421 13.14 -20.44 -11.54
CA ASN A 421 13.06 -21.82 -12.03
C ASN A 421 13.22 -22.83 -10.89
N ALA A 422 13.16 -24.13 -11.20
CA ALA A 422 13.21 -25.20 -10.21
C ALA A 422 14.54 -25.31 -9.44
N LYS A 423 15.60 -24.61 -9.86
CA LYS A 423 16.89 -24.55 -9.16
C LYS A 423 16.96 -23.38 -8.15
N ASP A 424 15.96 -22.50 -8.15
CA ASP A 424 15.83 -21.46 -7.14
C ASP A 424 15.15 -22.03 -5.89
N ILE A 425 15.90 -22.06 -4.80
CA ILE A 425 15.40 -22.55 -3.51
C ILE A 425 15.28 -21.38 -2.53
N ARG A 426 14.21 -21.35 -1.75
CA ARG A 426 14.03 -20.40 -0.66
C ARG A 426 13.82 -21.11 0.67
N PHE A 427 14.30 -20.51 1.73
CA PHE A 427 14.25 -21.09 3.07
C PHE A 427 13.47 -20.23 4.06
N THR A 428 12.69 -20.89 4.88
CA THR A 428 12.11 -20.34 6.10
C THR A 428 12.26 -21.34 7.22
N THR A 429 12.11 -20.88 8.48
CA THR A 429 12.22 -21.76 9.64
C THR A 429 11.16 -21.45 10.69
N LYS A 430 10.70 -22.48 11.39
CA LYS A 430 9.76 -22.37 12.50
C LYS A 430 9.95 -23.56 13.43
N ASP A 431 10.07 -23.30 14.73
CA ASP A 431 10.17 -24.35 15.78
C ASP A 431 11.23 -25.42 15.48
N GLY A 432 12.41 -25.00 14.97
CA GLY A 432 13.51 -25.89 14.64
C GLY A 432 13.36 -26.67 13.32
N ILE A 433 12.23 -26.54 12.66
CA ILE A 433 11.93 -27.12 11.34
C ILE A 433 12.42 -26.16 10.27
N LEU A 434 13.03 -26.69 9.21
CA LEU A 434 13.39 -25.96 8.00
C LEU A 434 12.36 -26.24 6.91
N TYR A 435 11.88 -25.19 6.27
CA TYR A 435 11.06 -25.28 5.06
C TYR A 435 11.91 -24.84 3.87
N ALA A 436 11.88 -25.64 2.81
CA ALA A 436 12.57 -25.35 1.56
C ALA A 436 11.54 -25.29 0.42
N PHE A 437 11.54 -24.19 -0.32
CA PHE A 437 10.64 -23.99 -1.45
C PHE A 437 11.43 -24.00 -2.75
N CYS A 438 11.04 -24.89 -3.67
CA CYS A 438 11.50 -24.94 -5.05
C CYS A 438 10.58 -24.03 -5.88
N LEU A 439 11.12 -22.97 -6.48
CA LEU A 439 10.32 -21.90 -7.10
C LEU A 439 9.85 -22.19 -8.53
N GLY A 440 9.93 -23.43 -8.99
CA GLY A 440 9.41 -23.86 -10.30
C GLY A 440 9.18 -25.35 -10.35
N ALA A 441 8.41 -25.81 -11.33
CA ALA A 441 8.13 -27.24 -11.52
C ALA A 441 9.41 -28.01 -11.88
N PRO A 442 9.88 -28.97 -11.06
CA PRO A 442 11.11 -29.69 -11.30
C PRO A 442 10.97 -30.68 -12.46
N LYS A 443 11.91 -30.63 -13.41
CA LYS A 443 12.03 -31.62 -14.49
C LYS A 443 12.94 -32.79 -14.11
N GLU A 444 13.79 -32.62 -13.10
CA GLU A 444 14.79 -33.55 -12.57
C GLU A 444 14.75 -33.55 -11.03
N ASP A 445 15.61 -34.31 -10.38
CA ASP A 445 15.75 -34.30 -8.93
C ASP A 445 16.13 -32.91 -8.40
N ILE A 446 15.59 -32.54 -7.26
CA ILE A 446 15.87 -31.24 -6.62
C ILE A 446 17.11 -31.41 -5.74
N VAL A 447 18.13 -30.57 -5.95
CA VAL A 447 19.36 -30.57 -5.16
C VAL A 447 19.47 -29.31 -4.34
N ILE A 448 19.43 -29.46 -3.01
CA ILE A 448 19.62 -28.36 -2.05
C ILE A 448 21.06 -28.40 -1.55
N LYS A 449 21.92 -27.56 -2.15
CA LYS A 449 23.36 -27.55 -1.86
C LYS A 449 23.68 -27.13 -0.42
N SER A 450 22.92 -26.18 0.10
CA SER A 450 23.01 -25.66 1.47
C SER A 450 22.85 -26.73 2.56
N LEU A 451 22.33 -27.91 2.21
CA LEU A 451 22.11 -29.04 3.10
C LEU A 451 23.03 -30.23 2.82
N GLY A 452 24.08 -30.08 2.00
CA GLY A 452 25.11 -31.09 1.81
C GLY A 452 25.86 -31.41 3.09
N LYS A 453 26.54 -32.58 3.15
CA LYS A 453 27.38 -32.96 4.31
C LYS A 453 28.53 -31.99 4.53
N ASN A 454 29.07 -31.40 3.46
CA ASN A 454 30.15 -30.41 3.49
C ASN A 454 29.66 -28.96 3.63
N SER A 455 28.36 -28.76 3.86
CA SER A 455 27.81 -27.40 4.06
C SER A 455 28.32 -26.79 5.36
N LYS A 456 28.77 -25.52 5.27
CA LYS A 456 29.17 -24.73 6.45
C LYS A 456 27.96 -24.12 7.19
N LEU A 457 26.75 -24.20 6.62
CA LEU A 457 25.55 -23.59 7.20
C LEU A 457 24.93 -24.44 8.30
N THR A 458 25.03 -25.78 8.21
CA THR A 458 24.52 -26.66 9.25
C THR A 458 25.22 -28.01 9.26
N THR A 459 25.56 -28.49 10.47
CA THR A 459 26.07 -29.84 10.72
C THR A 459 24.96 -30.82 11.08
N ARG A 460 23.72 -30.33 11.34
CA ARG A 460 22.59 -31.15 11.76
C ARG A 460 22.26 -32.20 10.71
N GLN A 461 21.92 -33.43 11.15
CA GLN A 461 21.51 -34.51 10.27
C GLN A 461 20.03 -34.39 9.93
N VAL A 462 19.69 -34.50 8.64
CA VAL A 462 18.30 -34.56 8.20
C VAL A 462 17.68 -35.88 8.70
N ALA A 463 16.55 -35.78 9.39
CA ALA A 463 15.76 -36.91 9.88
C ALA A 463 14.63 -37.27 8.91
N SER A 464 13.92 -36.29 8.41
CA SER A 464 12.79 -36.50 7.49
C SER A 464 12.65 -35.37 6.47
N VAL A 465 12.06 -35.71 5.33
CA VAL A 465 11.66 -34.76 4.26
C VAL A 465 10.24 -35.12 3.83
N LYS A 466 9.31 -34.15 3.94
CA LYS A 466 7.92 -34.29 3.48
C LYS A 466 7.58 -33.16 2.53
N MET A 467 6.78 -33.43 1.50
CA MET A 467 6.24 -32.38 0.63
C MET A 467 4.97 -31.81 1.26
N LEU A 468 4.90 -30.48 1.35
CA LEU A 468 3.70 -29.80 1.88
C LEU A 468 2.51 -29.99 0.94
N GLY A 469 1.32 -30.11 1.52
CA GLY A 469 0.08 -30.33 0.77
C GLY A 469 0.01 -31.67 0.03
N SER A 470 0.82 -32.68 0.43
CA SER A 470 0.82 -33.99 -0.20
C SER A 470 1.18 -35.10 0.78
N ASP A 471 0.46 -36.22 0.71
CA ASP A 471 0.77 -37.43 1.44
C ASP A 471 1.77 -38.35 0.70
N ALA A 472 2.28 -37.91 -0.44
CA ALA A 472 3.22 -38.68 -1.24
C ALA A 472 4.53 -38.91 -0.47
N LYS A 473 4.97 -40.17 -0.40
CA LYS A 473 6.24 -40.53 0.21
C LYS A 473 7.40 -39.99 -0.61
N ILE A 474 8.16 -39.04 -0.04
CA ILE A 474 9.32 -38.43 -0.69
C ILE A 474 10.57 -39.28 -0.46
N ARG A 475 11.22 -39.66 -1.56
CA ARG A 475 12.54 -40.33 -1.52
C ARG A 475 13.62 -39.26 -1.57
N TRP A 476 14.55 -39.35 -0.64
CA TRP A 476 15.68 -38.41 -0.56
C TRP A 476 16.96 -39.10 -0.11
N SER A 477 18.09 -38.45 -0.38
CA SER A 477 19.41 -38.86 0.12
C SER A 477 20.26 -37.61 0.38
N ARG A 478 21.22 -37.69 1.29
CA ARG A 478 22.15 -36.60 1.56
C ARG A 478 23.56 -37.01 1.11
N SER A 479 24.13 -36.24 0.20
CA SER A 479 25.50 -36.41 -0.33
C SER A 479 26.41 -35.30 0.24
N GLU A 480 27.69 -35.35 -0.12
CA GLU A 480 28.65 -34.29 0.16
C GLU A 480 28.20 -32.94 -0.44
N SER A 481 27.60 -32.96 -1.64
CA SER A 481 27.27 -31.80 -2.44
C SER A 481 25.85 -31.24 -2.17
N GLY A 482 24.96 -32.00 -1.50
CA GLY A 482 23.58 -31.52 -1.25
C GLY A 482 22.64 -32.57 -0.67
N LEU A 483 21.48 -32.09 -0.24
CA LEU A 483 20.29 -32.91 -0.02
C LEU A 483 19.60 -33.09 -1.37
N VAL A 484 19.52 -34.33 -1.84
CA VAL A 484 18.88 -34.70 -3.11
C VAL A 484 17.48 -35.21 -2.81
N ILE A 485 16.47 -34.48 -3.25
CA ILE A 485 15.08 -34.91 -3.20
C ILE A 485 14.72 -35.48 -4.59
N ARG A 486 14.39 -36.74 -4.64
CA ARG A 486 13.97 -37.38 -5.91
C ARG A 486 12.70 -36.72 -6.42
N LYS A 487 12.68 -36.40 -7.71
CA LYS A 487 11.50 -35.78 -8.34
C LYS A 487 10.24 -36.59 -7.99
N PRO A 488 9.22 -35.96 -7.39
CA PRO A 488 7.97 -36.66 -7.09
C PRO A 488 7.32 -37.21 -8.36
N SER A 489 6.81 -38.44 -8.31
CA SER A 489 6.16 -39.09 -9.46
C SER A 489 4.84 -38.41 -9.85
N LYS A 490 4.18 -37.77 -8.87
CA LYS A 490 2.97 -36.96 -9.07
C LYS A 490 3.23 -35.59 -8.47
N LEU A 491 3.19 -34.56 -9.32
CA LEU A 491 3.28 -33.16 -8.91
C LEU A 491 1.87 -32.63 -8.61
N PRO A 492 1.72 -31.68 -7.68
CA PRO A 492 0.47 -30.93 -7.49
C PRO A 492 0.19 -30.04 -8.71
N GLN A 493 -0.96 -29.38 -8.71
CA GLN A 493 -1.37 -28.49 -9.81
C GLN A 493 -0.61 -27.14 -9.83
N TRP A 494 0.19 -26.85 -8.82
CA TRP A 494 1.01 -25.63 -8.71
C TRP A 494 2.48 -25.93 -8.93
N GLU A 495 3.24 -24.90 -9.32
CA GLU A 495 4.66 -25.06 -9.70
C GLU A 495 5.62 -24.93 -8.51
N VAL A 496 5.28 -24.08 -7.52
CA VAL A 496 6.13 -23.83 -6.34
C VAL A 496 5.91 -24.93 -5.32
N LEU A 497 6.91 -25.77 -5.09
CA LEU A 497 6.85 -26.92 -4.18
C LEU A 497 7.48 -26.59 -2.83
N GLY A 498 6.72 -26.76 -1.74
CA GLY A 498 7.24 -26.66 -0.37
C GLY A 498 7.63 -28.03 0.20
N PHE A 499 8.77 -28.05 0.92
CA PHE A 499 9.25 -29.24 1.63
C PHE A 499 9.51 -28.90 3.10
N ARG A 500 8.94 -29.69 3.99
CA ARG A 500 9.22 -29.69 5.42
C ARG A 500 10.41 -30.61 5.67
N ILE A 501 11.46 -30.09 6.29
CA ILE A 501 12.72 -30.80 6.58
C ILE A 501 12.93 -30.77 8.09
N GLU A 502 12.93 -31.94 8.70
CA GLU A 502 13.24 -32.12 10.12
C GLU A 502 14.66 -32.61 10.30
N PHE A 503 15.29 -32.19 11.38
CA PHE A 503 16.62 -32.60 11.74
C PHE A 503 16.57 -33.55 12.95
N LYS A 504 17.62 -34.41 13.06
CA LYS A 504 17.83 -35.18 14.28
C LYS A 504 18.27 -34.22 15.40
N ASP A 505 17.84 -34.52 16.59
CA ASP A 505 18.28 -33.87 17.83
C ASP A 505 19.79 -34.09 18.08
#